data_01a7fb7d2c4d4b1efae6dcf2a6ea14c1
#
_entry.id   01a7fb7d2c4d4b1efae6dcf2a6ea14c1
#
_cell.length_a   1.000
_cell.length_b   1.000
_cell.length_c   1.000
_cell.angle_alpha   90.00
_cell.angle_beta   90.00
_cell.angle_gamma   90.00
#
_symmetry.space_group_name_H-M   'P 1'
#
loop_
_entity.id
_entity.type
_entity.pdbx_description
1 polymer ?
#
loop_
_entity_poly.entity_id
_entity_poly.type
_entity_poly.pdbx_seq_one_letter_code
_entity_poly.pdbx_strand_id
1 'polypeptide(L)'
;MAYRDSKIGDWWYKKCKTSKICDWIDDKIIYYLIDKPKDKYYSIRHWFKCNWNKQHYRLVKQAFVSYGWDFGYLTQLEELQIDKALYWFEHHQIMVDEEYEQIMRTLRWAKHCIHYINDDFDLYTFTGDLKSVPVEKDPETGKLVDSDNQDAELHRLDFKDHKYHYLGPKVNTRNAKRFLNPEFVESEYFKEGNGLSELYVAKCRHLYYRIREQYTGLWWD
;
A
#
# COMPACT_ATOMS: atom_id res chain seq x y z
N MET A 1 28.95 -24.21 -6.80
CA MET A 1 29.67 -23.81 -8.04
C MET A 1 30.56 -22.57 -7.89
N ALA A 2 30.44 -21.78 -6.83
CA ALA A 2 31.20 -20.52 -6.67
C ALA A 2 32.74 -20.68 -6.47
N TYR A 3 33.22 -21.88 -6.07
CA TYR A 3 34.66 -22.10 -5.89
C TYR A 3 35.40 -22.28 -7.22
N ARG A 4 34.74 -22.84 -8.26
CA ARG A 4 35.35 -23.07 -9.59
C ARG A 4 35.66 -21.75 -10.33
N ASP A 5 34.96 -20.68 -9.99
CA ASP A 5 35.14 -19.34 -10.63
C ASP A 5 36.17 -18.47 -9.92
N SER A 6 36.87 -18.99 -8.90
CA SER A 6 37.97 -18.27 -8.22
C SER A 6 39.33 -18.59 -8.88
N LYS A 7 40.26 -17.62 -8.88
CA LYS A 7 41.64 -17.81 -9.37
C LYS A 7 42.36 -19.03 -8.74
N ILE A 8 41.97 -19.36 -7.50
CA ILE A 8 42.50 -20.52 -6.76
C ILE A 8 41.86 -21.80 -7.28
N GLY A 9 40.54 -21.79 -7.56
CA GLY A 9 39.83 -22.90 -8.14
C GLY A 9 40.34 -23.27 -9.54
N ASP A 10 40.61 -22.25 -10.40
CA ASP A 10 41.20 -22.45 -11.72
C ASP A 10 42.61 -23.05 -11.66
N TRP A 11 43.44 -22.55 -10.71
CA TRP A 11 44.80 -23.07 -10.53
C TRP A 11 44.77 -24.53 -10.04
N TRP A 12 43.90 -24.82 -9.05
CA TRP A 12 43.72 -26.15 -8.52
C TRP A 12 43.20 -27.12 -9.59
N TYR A 13 42.17 -26.76 -10.32
CA TYR A 13 41.60 -27.52 -11.40
C TYR A 13 42.61 -27.85 -12.52
N LYS A 14 43.44 -26.89 -12.92
CA LYS A 14 44.48 -27.08 -13.91
C LYS A 14 45.56 -28.05 -13.46
N LYS A 15 45.92 -28.06 -12.18
CA LYS A 15 46.95 -28.97 -11.63
C LYS A 15 46.45 -30.37 -11.32
N CYS A 16 45.17 -30.51 -10.99
CA CYS A 16 44.65 -31.75 -10.42
C CYS A 16 43.69 -32.52 -11.35
N LYS A 17 43.47 -32.03 -12.58
CA LYS A 17 42.46 -32.50 -13.55
C LYS A 17 42.47 -34.02 -13.86
N THR A 18 43.45 -34.79 -13.42
CA THR A 18 43.62 -36.22 -13.75
C THR A 18 43.77 -37.14 -12.54
N SER A 19 43.65 -36.59 -11.30
CA SER A 19 43.87 -37.41 -10.11
C SER A 19 42.58 -37.68 -9.34
N LYS A 20 42.23 -38.96 -9.14
CA LYS A 20 41.11 -39.40 -8.27
C LYS A 20 41.18 -38.83 -6.86
N ILE A 21 42.40 -38.48 -6.39
CA ILE A 21 42.61 -37.88 -5.06
C ILE A 21 42.11 -36.43 -5.07
N CYS A 22 42.29 -35.69 -6.15
CA CYS A 22 41.81 -34.32 -6.27
C CYS A 22 40.28 -34.27 -6.36
N ASP A 23 39.65 -35.17 -7.08
CA ASP A 23 38.20 -35.30 -7.13
C ASP A 23 37.64 -35.58 -5.73
N TRP A 24 38.30 -36.47 -4.97
CA TRP A 24 37.88 -36.78 -3.59
C TRP A 24 38.09 -35.56 -2.64
N ILE A 25 39.15 -34.78 -2.80
CA ILE A 25 39.40 -33.56 -2.05
C ILE A 25 38.34 -32.51 -2.38
N ASP A 26 38.03 -32.30 -3.65
CA ASP A 26 37.00 -31.37 -4.11
C ASP A 26 35.61 -31.78 -3.55
N ASP A 27 35.24 -33.05 -3.74
CA ASP A 27 33.92 -33.54 -3.35
C ASP A 27 33.72 -33.61 -1.83
N LYS A 28 34.75 -33.95 -1.08
CA LYS A 28 34.60 -34.17 0.38
C LYS A 28 35.13 -33.03 1.23
N ILE A 29 36.31 -32.52 0.94
CA ILE A 29 36.95 -31.50 1.79
C ILE A 29 36.45 -30.13 1.42
N ILE A 30 36.51 -29.73 0.16
CA ILE A 30 36.11 -28.38 -0.26
C ILE A 30 34.62 -28.21 -0.11
N TYR A 31 33.82 -29.15 -0.54
CA TYR A 31 32.36 -29.11 -0.39
C TYR A 31 31.95 -28.97 1.09
N TYR A 32 32.45 -29.83 1.99
CA TYR A 32 32.03 -29.83 3.39
C TYR A 32 32.61 -28.67 4.20
N LEU A 33 33.82 -28.21 3.89
CA LEU A 33 34.50 -27.15 4.66
C LEU A 33 34.23 -25.74 4.11
N ILE A 34 33.96 -25.60 2.83
CA ILE A 34 33.82 -24.28 2.19
C ILE A 34 32.41 -24.08 1.64
N ASP A 35 31.92 -24.96 0.76
CA ASP A 35 30.69 -24.73 0.02
C ASP A 35 29.47 -24.93 0.94
N LYS A 36 29.40 -25.99 1.71
CA LYS A 36 28.27 -26.25 2.62
C LYS A 36 28.08 -25.19 3.71
N PRO A 37 29.13 -24.71 4.41
CA PRO A 37 29.00 -23.59 5.34
C PRO A 37 28.58 -22.29 4.66
N LYS A 38 29.09 -22.04 3.44
CA LYS A 38 28.77 -20.87 2.64
C LYS A 38 27.30 -20.88 2.18
N ASP A 39 26.81 -22.01 1.70
CA ASP A 39 25.40 -22.19 1.31
C ASP A 39 24.47 -22.03 2.52
N LYS A 40 24.88 -22.57 3.69
CA LYS A 40 24.12 -22.39 4.93
C LYS A 40 24.11 -20.93 5.36
N TYR A 41 25.23 -20.22 5.26
CA TYR A 41 25.31 -18.79 5.53
C TYR A 41 24.39 -17.99 4.61
N TYR A 42 24.42 -18.24 3.29
CA TYR A 42 23.53 -17.57 2.34
C TYR A 42 22.07 -17.91 2.58
N SER A 43 21.74 -19.16 2.93
CA SER A 43 20.39 -19.56 3.28
C SER A 43 19.88 -18.85 4.52
N ILE A 44 20.70 -18.75 5.59
CA ILE A 44 20.37 -18.03 6.82
C ILE A 44 20.20 -16.53 6.52
N ARG A 45 21.15 -15.92 5.79
CA ARG A 45 21.09 -14.51 5.42
C ARG A 45 19.85 -14.22 4.57
N HIS A 46 19.52 -15.09 3.62
CA HIS A 46 18.33 -14.99 2.78
C HIS A 46 17.06 -15.10 3.63
N TRP A 47 17.00 -16.08 4.54
CA TRP A 47 15.89 -16.24 5.47
C TRP A 47 15.69 -14.97 6.33
N PHE A 48 16.75 -14.42 6.91
CA PHE A 48 16.68 -13.15 7.66
C PHE A 48 16.21 -12.00 6.76
N LYS A 49 16.76 -11.87 5.54
CA LYS A 49 16.37 -10.82 4.61
C LYS A 49 14.90 -10.92 4.21
N CYS A 50 14.38 -12.13 4.02
CA CYS A 50 12.98 -12.36 3.66
C CYS A 50 12.03 -12.21 4.85
N ASN A 51 12.43 -12.61 6.05
CA ASN A 51 11.53 -12.66 7.20
C ASN A 51 11.67 -11.47 8.16
N TRP A 52 12.78 -10.73 8.13
CA TRP A 52 13.06 -9.60 9.03
C TRP A 52 13.42 -8.30 8.28
N ASN A 53 12.89 -8.11 7.09
CA ASN A 53 13.10 -6.83 6.42
C ASN A 53 12.22 -5.73 7.07
N LYS A 54 12.56 -4.47 6.76
CA LYS A 54 11.83 -3.30 7.30
C LYS A 54 10.33 -3.32 6.99
N GLN A 55 9.93 -3.99 5.91
CA GLN A 55 8.53 -4.06 5.48
C GLN A 55 7.72 -5.04 6.32
N HIS A 56 8.29 -6.20 6.71
CA HIS A 56 7.64 -7.11 7.67
C HIS A 56 7.44 -6.42 9.02
N TYR A 57 8.44 -5.65 9.48
CA TYR A 57 8.30 -4.87 10.70
C TYR A 57 7.18 -3.83 10.60
N ARG A 58 7.06 -3.14 9.45
CA ARG A 58 5.97 -2.18 9.22
C ARG A 58 4.60 -2.87 9.25
N LEU A 59 4.45 -4.04 8.60
CA LEU A 59 3.22 -4.83 8.65
C LEU A 59 2.85 -5.26 10.07
N VAL A 60 3.82 -5.78 10.83
CA VAL A 60 3.62 -6.17 12.22
C VAL A 60 3.26 -4.96 13.07
N LYS A 61 3.99 -3.84 12.91
CA LYS A 61 3.68 -2.59 13.62
C LYS A 61 2.27 -2.11 13.30
N GLN A 62 1.88 -2.10 12.03
CA GLN A 62 0.54 -1.69 11.61
C GLN A 62 -0.54 -2.59 12.23
N ALA A 63 -0.31 -3.90 12.27
CA ALA A 63 -1.23 -4.85 12.89
C ALA A 63 -1.46 -4.60 14.38
N PHE A 64 -0.45 -4.09 15.09
CA PHE A 64 -0.56 -3.78 16.53
C PHE A 64 -1.09 -2.37 16.82
N VAL A 65 -0.90 -1.43 15.91
CA VAL A 65 -1.29 -0.02 16.11
C VAL A 65 -2.71 0.25 15.62
N SER A 66 -3.17 -0.47 14.60
CA SER A 66 -4.50 -0.26 14.04
C SER A 66 -5.58 -0.94 14.90
N TYR A 67 -6.65 -0.21 15.15
CA TYR A 67 -7.83 -0.77 15.80
C TYR A 67 -8.49 -1.78 14.86
N GLY A 68 -8.59 -3.04 15.29
CA GLY A 68 -9.05 -4.17 14.45
C GLY A 68 -10.52 -4.09 13.97
N TRP A 69 -11.25 -3.04 14.33
CA TRP A 69 -12.60 -2.73 13.87
C TRP A 69 -12.66 -1.59 12.84
N ASP A 70 -11.52 -0.97 12.55
CA ASP A 70 -11.44 0.05 11.50
C ASP A 70 -11.37 -0.62 10.11
N PHE A 71 -12.32 -0.27 9.25
CA PHE A 71 -12.38 -0.79 7.89
C PHE A 71 -11.13 -0.44 7.06
N GLY A 72 -10.46 0.67 7.39
CA GLY A 72 -9.21 1.10 6.78
C GLY A 72 -8.03 0.17 7.06
N TYR A 73 -8.09 -0.62 8.12
CA TYR A 73 -7.00 -1.52 8.49
C TYR A 73 -6.62 -2.53 7.40
N LEU A 74 -7.60 -3.19 6.79
CA LEU A 74 -7.34 -4.19 5.75
C LEU A 74 -6.74 -3.55 4.49
N THR A 75 -7.26 -2.41 4.07
CA THR A 75 -6.75 -1.69 2.90
C THR A 75 -5.36 -1.11 3.14
N GLN A 76 -5.03 -0.68 4.35
CA GLN A 76 -3.67 -0.28 4.73
C GLN A 76 -2.68 -1.45 4.69
N LEU A 77 -3.08 -2.64 5.13
CA LEU A 77 -2.25 -3.84 4.99
C LEU A 77 -2.02 -4.22 3.52
N GLU A 78 -3.05 -4.12 2.70
CA GLU A 78 -2.95 -4.37 1.25
C GLU A 78 -2.00 -3.35 0.58
N GLU A 79 -2.06 -2.08 0.94
CA GLU A 79 -1.13 -1.05 0.45
C GLU A 79 0.32 -1.39 0.78
N LEU A 80 0.60 -1.81 2.02
CA LEU A 80 1.94 -2.24 2.42
C LEU A 80 2.41 -3.49 1.66
N GLN A 81 1.51 -4.40 1.31
CA GLN A 81 1.85 -5.56 0.46
C GLN A 81 2.17 -5.15 -0.97
N ILE A 82 1.41 -4.23 -1.55
CA ILE A 82 1.67 -3.68 -2.88
C ILE A 82 3.02 -2.94 -2.91
N ASP A 83 3.33 -2.14 -1.90
CA ASP A 83 4.63 -1.48 -1.74
C ASP A 83 5.79 -2.49 -1.71
N LYS A 84 5.58 -3.59 -0.99
CA LYS A 84 6.57 -4.67 -0.92
C LYS A 84 6.76 -5.35 -2.28
N ALA A 85 5.68 -5.64 -3.00
CA ALA A 85 5.74 -6.23 -4.32
C ALA A 85 6.45 -5.29 -5.31
N LEU A 86 6.09 -4.01 -5.35
CA LEU A 86 6.76 -3.00 -6.18
C LEU A 86 8.25 -2.94 -5.88
N TYR A 87 8.62 -2.84 -4.61
CA TYR A 87 10.03 -2.83 -4.21
C TYR A 87 10.77 -4.08 -4.67
N TRP A 88 10.14 -5.24 -4.54
CA TRP A 88 10.73 -6.51 -4.94
C TRP A 88 10.99 -6.55 -6.46
N PHE A 89 10.00 -6.24 -7.27
CA PHE A 89 10.11 -6.26 -8.71
C PHE A 89 11.12 -5.20 -9.22
N GLU A 90 11.15 -4.01 -8.64
CA GLU A 90 12.08 -2.94 -9.02
C GLU A 90 13.55 -3.29 -8.72
N HIS A 91 13.81 -4.05 -7.65
CA HIS A 91 15.20 -4.31 -7.22
C HIS A 91 15.75 -5.68 -7.60
N HIS A 92 14.91 -6.60 -8.00
CA HIS A 92 15.35 -7.97 -8.25
C HIS A 92 15.17 -8.44 -9.70
N GLN A 93 14.71 -7.57 -10.59
CA GLN A 93 14.56 -7.80 -12.05
C GLN A 93 14.55 -9.28 -12.45
N ILE A 94 13.55 -10.02 -12.01
CA ILE A 94 13.51 -11.48 -12.20
C ILE A 94 13.03 -11.83 -13.61
N MET A 95 12.32 -10.91 -14.25
CA MET A 95 11.77 -11.05 -15.60
C MET A 95 12.09 -9.82 -16.44
N VAL A 96 12.31 -10.00 -17.74
CA VAL A 96 12.57 -8.93 -18.71
C VAL A 96 11.65 -9.17 -19.90
N ASP A 97 10.33 -9.11 -19.68
CA ASP A 97 9.32 -9.39 -20.69
C ASP A 97 8.18 -8.39 -20.61
N GLU A 98 7.30 -8.41 -21.61
CA GLU A 98 6.03 -7.67 -21.64
C GLU A 98 5.19 -7.93 -20.38
N GLU A 99 5.29 -9.12 -19.81
CA GLU A 99 4.65 -9.53 -18.57
C GLU A 99 5.15 -8.73 -17.37
N TYR A 100 6.47 -8.51 -17.25
CA TYR A 100 7.05 -7.64 -16.21
C TYR A 100 6.49 -6.21 -16.27
N GLU A 101 6.44 -5.62 -17.46
CA GLU A 101 5.88 -4.28 -17.61
C GLU A 101 4.38 -4.23 -17.27
N GLN A 102 3.65 -5.28 -17.59
CA GLN A 102 2.25 -5.40 -17.22
C GLN A 102 2.07 -5.50 -15.70
N ILE A 103 2.88 -6.33 -15.03
CA ILE A 103 2.89 -6.46 -13.57
C ILE A 103 3.20 -5.11 -12.92
N MET A 104 4.27 -4.46 -13.34
CA MET A 104 4.69 -3.17 -12.79
C MET A 104 3.65 -2.08 -12.99
N ARG A 105 3.04 -2.02 -14.17
CA ARG A 105 1.97 -1.07 -14.47
C ARG A 105 0.74 -1.32 -13.60
N THR A 106 0.30 -2.57 -13.46
CA THR A 106 -0.88 -2.90 -12.65
C THR A 106 -0.64 -2.68 -11.16
N LEU A 107 0.55 -2.98 -10.64
CA LEU A 107 0.94 -2.69 -9.26
C LEU A 107 0.97 -1.17 -8.99
N ARG A 108 1.52 -0.37 -9.90
CA ARG A 108 1.53 1.10 -9.76
C ARG A 108 0.11 1.69 -9.78
N TRP A 109 -0.77 1.17 -10.64
CA TRP A 109 -2.19 1.55 -10.64
C TRP A 109 -2.90 1.13 -9.36
N ALA A 110 -2.65 -0.09 -8.87
CA ALA A 110 -3.20 -0.57 -7.61
C ALA A 110 -2.73 0.30 -6.43
N LYS A 111 -1.42 0.62 -6.38
CA LYS A 111 -0.86 1.53 -5.37
C LYS A 111 -1.51 2.91 -5.40
N HIS A 112 -1.65 3.50 -6.58
CA HIS A 112 -2.31 4.80 -6.74
C HIS A 112 -3.75 4.78 -6.23
N CYS A 113 -4.52 3.75 -6.60
CA CYS A 113 -5.90 3.63 -6.17
C CYS A 113 -6.03 3.40 -4.66
N ILE A 114 -5.23 2.49 -4.09
CA ILE A 114 -5.33 2.14 -2.67
C ILE A 114 -4.88 3.28 -1.77
N HIS A 115 -3.92 4.08 -2.21
CA HIS A 115 -3.50 5.29 -1.50
C HIS A 115 -4.69 6.23 -1.24
N TYR A 116 -5.47 6.57 -2.28
CA TYR A 116 -6.65 7.44 -2.11
C TYR A 116 -7.85 6.76 -1.45
N ILE A 117 -7.87 5.44 -1.36
CA ILE A 117 -8.87 4.71 -0.55
C ILE A 117 -8.56 4.85 0.94
N ASN A 118 -7.26 4.87 1.29
CA ASN A 118 -6.77 4.96 2.67
C ASN A 118 -6.64 6.40 3.16
N ASP A 119 -6.29 7.32 2.25
CA ASP A 119 -6.03 8.72 2.56
C ASP A 119 -6.54 9.60 1.42
N ASP A 120 -7.68 10.21 1.61
CA ASP A 120 -8.32 11.12 0.67
C ASP A 120 -8.06 12.61 0.97
N PHE A 121 -7.32 12.91 2.05
CA PHE A 121 -7.05 14.28 2.48
C PHE A 121 -6.30 15.10 1.44
N ASP A 122 -5.50 14.45 0.59
CA ASP A 122 -4.78 15.10 -0.50
C ASP A 122 -5.70 15.55 -1.66
N LEU A 123 -6.96 15.08 -1.65
CA LEU A 123 -7.92 15.39 -2.72
C LEU A 123 -8.69 16.68 -2.52
N TYR A 124 -8.65 17.27 -1.34
CA TYR A 124 -9.44 18.47 -1.05
C TYR A 124 -8.79 19.36 0.01
N THR A 125 -9.21 20.59 0.00
CA THR A 125 -8.93 21.54 1.08
C THR A 125 -10.16 22.36 1.38
N PHE A 126 -10.15 23.05 2.51
CA PHE A 126 -11.20 23.94 2.90
C PHE A 126 -10.65 25.35 3.08
N THR A 127 -11.46 26.35 2.74
CA THR A 127 -11.19 27.76 3.04
C THR A 127 -12.35 28.32 3.84
N GLY A 128 -12.06 29.31 4.70
CA GLY A 128 -13.03 29.91 5.61
C GLY A 128 -12.90 29.38 7.04
N ASP A 129 -13.44 30.12 7.98
CA ASP A 129 -13.36 29.80 9.39
C ASP A 129 -14.47 28.83 9.79
N LEU A 130 -14.08 27.76 10.45
CA LEU A 130 -14.99 26.85 11.10
C LEU A 130 -15.37 27.41 12.45
N LYS A 131 -16.62 27.88 12.60
CA LYS A 131 -17.10 28.44 13.83
C LYS A 131 -17.79 27.39 14.68
N SER A 132 -17.42 27.31 15.94
CA SER A 132 -18.11 26.54 16.96
C SER A 132 -19.22 27.38 17.57
N VAL A 133 -20.46 26.97 17.34
CA VAL A 133 -21.63 27.67 17.91
C VAL A 133 -22.16 26.84 19.06
N PRO A 134 -22.27 27.39 20.28
CA PRO A 134 -22.84 26.67 21.40
C PRO A 134 -24.31 26.39 21.16
N VAL A 135 -24.76 25.17 21.54
CA VAL A 135 -26.15 24.74 21.37
C VAL A 135 -26.67 24.10 22.65
N GLU A 136 -27.94 24.28 22.90
CA GLU A 136 -28.66 23.66 24.03
C GLU A 136 -29.86 22.86 23.52
N LYS A 137 -30.30 21.90 24.30
CA LYS A 137 -31.54 21.18 23.99
C LYS A 137 -32.73 22.03 24.46
N ASP A 138 -33.59 22.38 23.53
CA ASP A 138 -34.90 22.97 23.86
C ASP A 138 -35.70 21.95 24.71
N PRO A 139 -36.10 22.34 25.91
CA PRO A 139 -36.79 21.45 26.85
C PRO A 139 -38.19 20.98 26.35
N GLU A 140 -38.82 21.74 25.46
CA GLU A 140 -40.16 21.42 24.96
C GLU A 140 -40.12 20.51 23.72
N THR A 141 -39.17 20.78 22.81
CA THR A 141 -39.09 20.07 21.51
C THR A 141 -38.00 19.01 21.46
N GLY A 142 -37.04 19.06 22.42
CA GLY A 142 -35.85 18.18 22.43
C GLY A 142 -34.86 18.46 21.28
N LYS A 143 -35.09 19.49 20.47
CA LYS A 143 -34.21 19.87 19.36
C LYS A 143 -33.06 20.74 19.86
N LEU A 144 -31.95 20.65 19.15
CA LEU A 144 -30.80 21.54 19.41
C LEU A 144 -31.08 22.92 18.83
N VAL A 145 -31.00 23.93 19.70
CA VAL A 145 -31.13 25.35 19.37
C VAL A 145 -29.83 26.07 19.72
N ASP A 146 -29.54 27.16 19.01
CA ASP A 146 -28.34 27.93 19.28
C ASP A 146 -28.49 28.58 20.67
N SER A 147 -27.43 28.51 21.48
CA SER A 147 -27.36 29.08 22.84
C SER A 147 -26.43 30.27 22.86
N ASP A 148 -26.82 31.30 23.66
CA ASP A 148 -25.94 32.42 23.94
C ASP A 148 -24.87 32.10 25.02
N ASN A 149 -24.98 30.95 25.64
CA ASN A 149 -24.05 30.49 26.67
C ASN A 149 -22.80 29.88 26.02
N GLN A 150 -21.67 30.58 26.08
CA GLN A 150 -20.39 30.11 25.53
C GLN A 150 -19.80 28.91 26.28
N ASP A 151 -20.25 28.64 27.50
CA ASP A 151 -19.85 27.51 28.33
C ASP A 151 -20.78 26.27 28.16
N ALA A 152 -21.63 26.25 27.13
CA ALA A 152 -22.49 25.12 26.85
C ALA A 152 -21.67 23.84 26.59
N GLU A 153 -22.13 22.73 27.15
CA GLU A 153 -21.45 21.41 26.95
C GLU A 153 -21.51 20.92 25.49
N LEU A 154 -22.48 21.39 24.72
CA LEU A 154 -22.72 20.98 23.35
C LEU A 154 -22.40 22.13 22.39
N HIS A 155 -21.66 21.81 21.32
CA HIS A 155 -21.35 22.76 20.27
C HIS A 155 -21.71 22.18 18.90
N ARG A 156 -22.29 23.03 18.04
CA ARG A 156 -22.52 22.75 16.63
C ARG A 156 -21.44 23.44 15.81
N LEU A 157 -20.90 22.74 14.82
CA LEU A 157 -19.98 23.35 13.86
C LEU A 157 -20.80 24.08 12.77
N ASP A 158 -20.55 25.38 12.61
CA ASP A 158 -21.16 26.18 11.55
C ASP A 158 -20.23 26.23 10.34
N PHE A 159 -20.72 25.70 9.23
CA PHE A 159 -20.01 25.55 7.95
C PHE A 159 -20.37 26.64 6.93
N LYS A 160 -21.13 27.70 7.29
CA LYS A 160 -21.62 28.69 6.33
C LYS A 160 -20.53 29.37 5.53
N ASP A 161 -19.39 29.67 6.18
CA ASP A 161 -18.25 30.30 5.53
C ASP A 161 -17.22 29.30 5.02
N HIS A 162 -17.48 28.02 5.22
CA HIS A 162 -16.54 26.94 4.89
C HIS A 162 -16.77 26.49 3.44
N LYS A 163 -15.77 26.73 2.59
CA LYS A 163 -15.83 26.34 1.18
C LYS A 163 -14.92 25.14 0.92
N TYR A 164 -15.50 24.11 0.34
CA TYR A 164 -14.80 22.94 -0.14
C TYR A 164 -14.10 23.22 -1.47
N HIS A 165 -12.84 22.81 -1.60
CA HIS A 165 -12.08 22.90 -2.83
C HIS A 165 -11.47 21.55 -3.16
N TYR A 166 -11.90 20.99 -4.27
CA TYR A 166 -11.34 19.75 -4.79
C TYR A 166 -10.00 20.03 -5.49
N LEU A 167 -8.94 19.34 -5.06
CA LEU A 167 -7.56 19.46 -5.56
C LEU A 167 -7.14 18.27 -6.42
N GLY A 168 -7.94 17.21 -6.44
CA GLY A 168 -7.63 15.97 -7.12
C GLY A 168 -7.64 16.04 -8.65
N PRO A 169 -7.36 14.92 -9.31
CA PRO A 169 -7.43 14.82 -10.76
C PRO A 169 -8.84 15.08 -11.31
N LYS A 170 -8.94 15.56 -12.55
CA LYS A 170 -10.22 15.82 -13.18
C LYS A 170 -11.12 14.57 -13.17
N VAL A 171 -12.28 14.66 -12.55
CA VAL A 171 -13.25 13.56 -12.41
C VAL A 171 -14.39 13.72 -13.42
N ASN A 172 -14.66 12.67 -14.18
CA ASN A 172 -15.83 12.63 -15.04
C ASN A 172 -17.08 12.28 -14.21
N THR A 173 -18.02 13.20 -14.10
CA THR A 173 -19.24 13.06 -13.29
C THR A 173 -20.39 12.36 -14.04
N ARG A 174 -20.29 12.17 -15.37
CA ARG A 174 -21.37 11.62 -16.20
C ARG A 174 -21.95 10.30 -15.68
N ASN A 175 -21.13 9.46 -15.06
CA ASN A 175 -21.52 8.15 -14.55
C ASN A 175 -21.45 8.07 -13.02
N ALA A 176 -21.56 9.20 -12.31
CA ALA A 176 -21.42 9.26 -10.84
C ALA A 176 -22.38 8.31 -10.12
N LYS A 177 -23.62 8.19 -10.58
CA LYS A 177 -24.65 7.28 -10.00
C LYS A 177 -24.29 5.78 -10.04
N ARG A 178 -23.27 5.39 -10.79
CA ARG A 178 -22.76 4.00 -10.77
C ARG A 178 -21.84 3.71 -9.58
N PHE A 179 -21.30 4.73 -8.98
CA PHE A 179 -20.26 4.65 -7.93
C PHE A 179 -20.73 5.19 -6.59
N LEU A 180 -21.68 6.12 -6.60
CA LEU A 180 -22.23 6.78 -5.41
C LEU A 180 -23.74 6.61 -5.36
N ASN A 181 -24.30 6.81 -4.16
CA ASN A 181 -25.75 6.82 -3.96
C ASN A 181 -26.40 7.85 -4.91
N PRO A 182 -27.44 7.45 -5.70
CA PRO A 182 -28.14 8.35 -6.61
C PRO A 182 -28.67 9.62 -5.93
N GLU A 183 -29.19 9.54 -4.71
CA GLU A 183 -29.71 10.68 -3.94
C GLU A 183 -28.61 11.69 -3.62
N PHE A 184 -27.41 11.20 -3.26
CA PHE A 184 -26.24 12.06 -3.02
C PHE A 184 -25.82 12.78 -4.31
N VAL A 185 -25.79 12.08 -5.44
CA VAL A 185 -25.42 12.68 -6.74
C VAL A 185 -26.44 13.72 -7.21
N GLU A 186 -27.70 13.61 -6.80
CA GLU A 186 -28.77 14.58 -7.11
C GLU A 186 -28.82 15.76 -6.15
N SER A 187 -28.12 15.70 -5.03
CA SER A 187 -28.05 16.78 -4.04
C SER A 187 -27.44 18.06 -4.62
N GLU A 188 -27.83 19.21 -4.07
CA GLU A 188 -27.21 20.50 -4.41
C GLU A 188 -25.73 20.50 -4.05
N TYR A 189 -25.36 19.91 -2.92
CA TYR A 189 -23.99 19.75 -2.46
C TYR A 189 -23.07 19.14 -3.54
N PHE A 190 -23.50 18.05 -4.18
CA PHE A 190 -22.73 17.41 -5.25
C PHE A 190 -22.70 18.24 -6.53
N LYS A 191 -23.81 18.91 -6.88
CA LYS A 191 -23.91 19.77 -8.08
C LYS A 191 -23.02 21.00 -8.01
N GLU A 192 -22.77 21.51 -6.82
CA GLU A 192 -21.84 22.61 -6.56
C GLU A 192 -20.35 22.18 -6.65
N GLY A 193 -20.08 20.92 -6.91
CA GLY A 193 -18.73 20.38 -7.03
C GLY A 193 -18.16 19.80 -5.74
N ASN A 194 -18.93 19.86 -4.65
CA ASN A 194 -18.62 19.16 -3.43
C ASN A 194 -18.89 17.65 -3.65
N GLY A 195 -18.11 16.81 -3.00
CA GLY A 195 -18.24 15.35 -3.18
C GLY A 195 -17.49 14.79 -4.40
N LEU A 196 -16.63 15.56 -5.05
CA LEU A 196 -15.77 15.06 -6.12
C LEU A 196 -14.68 14.14 -5.59
N SER A 197 -14.20 14.34 -4.36
CA SER A 197 -13.29 13.42 -3.67
C SER A 197 -13.93 12.06 -3.44
N GLU A 198 -15.16 12.03 -2.94
CA GLU A 198 -15.92 10.80 -2.72
C GLU A 198 -16.13 10.04 -4.04
N LEU A 199 -16.43 10.76 -5.12
CA LEU A 199 -16.55 10.15 -6.44
C LEU A 199 -15.20 9.59 -6.92
N TYR A 200 -14.13 10.31 -6.71
CA TYR A 200 -12.79 9.85 -7.09
C TYR A 200 -12.39 8.60 -6.32
N VAL A 201 -12.54 8.62 -4.99
CA VAL A 201 -12.27 7.47 -4.11
C VAL A 201 -13.13 6.27 -4.50
N ALA A 202 -14.43 6.46 -4.75
CA ALA A 202 -15.32 5.39 -5.18
C ALA A 202 -14.88 4.76 -6.51
N LYS A 203 -14.40 5.56 -7.47
CA LYS A 203 -13.82 5.07 -8.73
C LYS A 203 -12.49 4.34 -8.50
N CYS A 204 -11.61 4.87 -7.65
CA CYS A 204 -10.37 4.22 -7.27
C CYS A 204 -10.65 2.86 -6.62
N ARG A 205 -11.63 2.79 -5.72
CA ARG A 205 -12.06 1.53 -5.08
C ARG A 205 -12.53 0.51 -6.11
N HIS A 206 -13.41 0.92 -7.04
CA HIS A 206 -13.88 0.04 -8.10
C HIS A 206 -12.76 -0.46 -9.00
N LEU A 207 -11.85 0.43 -9.41
CA LEU A 207 -10.70 0.07 -10.25
C LEU A 207 -9.73 -0.85 -9.51
N TYR A 208 -9.44 -0.56 -8.25
CA TYR A 208 -8.56 -1.35 -7.40
C TYR A 208 -9.04 -2.81 -7.30
N TYR A 209 -10.31 -3.03 -6.96
CA TYR A 209 -10.84 -4.39 -6.84
C TYR A 209 -10.85 -5.14 -8.17
N ARG A 210 -11.08 -4.45 -9.30
CA ARG A 210 -10.97 -5.09 -10.61
C ARG A 210 -9.54 -5.48 -10.96
N ILE A 211 -8.56 -4.61 -10.69
CA ILE A 211 -7.15 -4.92 -10.89
C ILE A 211 -6.76 -6.10 -9.99
N ARG A 212 -7.15 -6.07 -8.73
CA ARG A 212 -6.90 -7.14 -7.78
C ARG A 212 -7.46 -8.48 -8.27
N GLU A 213 -8.71 -8.52 -8.69
CA GLU A 213 -9.35 -9.74 -9.21
C GLU A 213 -8.62 -10.34 -10.41
N GLN A 214 -8.14 -9.48 -11.32
CA GLN A 214 -7.54 -9.93 -12.58
C GLN A 214 -6.04 -10.27 -12.46
N TYR A 215 -5.31 -9.59 -11.61
CA TYR A 215 -3.84 -9.60 -11.63
C TYR A 215 -3.18 -10.05 -10.33
N THR A 216 -3.94 -10.33 -9.25
CA THR A 216 -3.31 -10.76 -7.98
C THR A 216 -2.49 -12.04 -8.15
N GLY A 217 -2.92 -12.98 -8.98
CA GLY A 217 -2.14 -14.19 -9.29
C GLY A 217 -0.76 -13.90 -9.86
N LEU A 218 -0.64 -12.88 -10.71
CA LEU A 218 0.63 -12.47 -11.32
C LEU A 218 1.56 -11.72 -10.36
N TRP A 219 1.04 -11.16 -9.28
CA TRP A 219 1.84 -10.38 -8.33
C TRP A 219 2.58 -11.24 -7.31
N TRP A 220 2.15 -12.49 -7.09
CA TRP A 220 2.59 -13.32 -5.98
C TRP A 220 3.24 -14.65 -6.41
N ASP A 221 3.19 -14.99 -7.69
CA ASP A 221 3.86 -16.16 -8.26
C ASP A 221 5.30 -15.82 -8.65
#